data_50ec710b9fb3d6e65ad052576469f375
#
_entry.id   50ec710b9fb3d6e65ad052576469f375
#
_cell.length_a   1.000
_cell.length_b   1.000
_cell.length_c   1.000
_cell.angle_alpha   90.00
_cell.angle_beta   90.00
_cell.angle_gamma   90.00
#
_symmetry.space_group_name_H-M   'P 1'
#
loop_
_entity.id
_entity.type
_entity.pdbx_description
1 polymer ?
#
loop_
_entity_poly.entity_id
_entity_poly.type
_entity_poly.pdbx_seq_one_letter_code
_entity_poly.pdbx_strand_id
1 'polypeptide(L)'
;MAARAQMMAERTLPALADGKVVISDRFVSSTLAYQLGGDGLAADEIRRVADIAIKGRWPDLTIVLDMPVGQSAARVRPKFTLPFPEEFQPRKVKDRIEQRPPAYHEQVRRNYLVQAEADPKRYRVIDAARTPEAVHADVWKAVTAL
;
A
#
# COMPACT_ATOMS: atom_id res chain seq x y z
N MET A 1 14.34 2.13 1.99
CA MET A 1 14.53 2.29 0.52
C MET A 1 15.52 1.29 -0.07
N ALA A 2 16.63 0.91 0.59
CA ALA A 2 17.64 0.00 0.05
C ALA A 2 17.06 -1.33 -0.49
N ALA A 3 16.27 -2.05 0.29
CA ALA A 3 15.64 -3.30 -0.15
C ALA A 3 14.74 -3.12 -1.40
N ARG A 4 14.11 -1.95 -1.53
CA ARG A 4 13.32 -1.63 -2.74
C ARG A 4 14.21 -1.40 -3.95
N ALA A 5 15.32 -0.70 -3.80
CA ALA A 5 16.29 -0.50 -4.87
C ALA A 5 16.86 -1.84 -5.37
N GLN A 6 17.18 -2.74 -4.45
CA GLN A 6 17.63 -4.09 -4.78
C GLN A 6 16.54 -4.87 -5.54
N MET A 7 15.32 -4.90 -5.02
CA MET A 7 14.19 -5.55 -5.69
C MET A 7 13.96 -4.99 -7.11
N MET A 8 14.06 -3.67 -7.28
CA MET A 8 13.95 -3.04 -8.59
C MET A 8 15.03 -3.54 -9.54
N ALA A 9 16.28 -3.55 -9.11
CA ALA A 9 17.41 -3.93 -9.96
C ALA A 9 17.41 -5.43 -10.31
N GLU A 10 17.10 -6.29 -9.35
CA GLU A 10 17.26 -7.75 -9.48
C GLU A 10 15.99 -8.45 -10.02
N ARG A 11 14.81 -7.86 -9.84
CA ARG A 11 13.54 -8.53 -10.15
C ARG A 11 12.65 -7.71 -11.08
N THR A 12 12.29 -6.49 -10.67
CA THR A 12 11.25 -5.71 -11.35
C THR A 12 11.68 -5.26 -12.73
N LEU A 13 12.83 -4.60 -12.85
CA LEU A 13 13.30 -4.10 -14.15
C LEU A 13 13.60 -5.21 -15.16
N PRO A 14 14.25 -6.32 -14.78
CA PRO A 14 14.41 -7.46 -15.71
C PRO A 14 13.06 -8.04 -16.15
N ALA A 15 12.09 -8.22 -15.23
CA ALA A 15 10.79 -8.75 -15.61
C ALA A 15 10.02 -7.83 -16.57
N LEU A 16 10.10 -6.51 -16.35
CA LEU A 16 9.50 -5.54 -17.28
C LEU A 16 10.21 -5.52 -18.63
N ALA A 17 11.52 -5.68 -18.66
CA ALA A 17 12.30 -5.79 -19.92
C ALA A 17 11.93 -7.04 -20.71
N ASP A 18 11.56 -8.13 -20.02
CA ASP A 18 11.03 -9.36 -20.62
C ASP A 18 9.54 -9.24 -21.05
N GLY A 19 8.94 -8.06 -20.97
CA GLY A 19 7.53 -7.84 -21.33
C GLY A 19 6.51 -8.41 -20.33
N LYS A 20 6.95 -8.73 -19.11
CA LYS A 20 6.08 -9.27 -18.06
C LYS A 20 5.33 -8.17 -17.31
N VAL A 21 4.13 -8.48 -16.85
CA VAL A 21 3.41 -7.66 -15.88
C VAL A 21 3.98 -7.90 -14.47
N VAL A 22 4.25 -6.82 -13.75
CA VAL A 22 4.74 -6.88 -12.36
C VAL A 22 3.68 -6.31 -11.44
N ILE A 23 3.25 -7.11 -10.47
CA ILE A 23 2.32 -6.70 -9.43
C ILE A 23 3.08 -6.62 -8.11
N SER A 24 2.94 -5.50 -7.39
CA SER A 24 3.56 -5.29 -6.08
C SER A 24 2.50 -5.00 -5.03
N ASP A 25 2.46 -5.81 -3.98
CA ASP A 25 1.70 -5.49 -2.77
C ASP A 25 2.49 -4.46 -1.97
N ARG A 26 2.01 -3.21 -2.01
CA ARG A 26 2.65 -2.00 -1.51
C ARG A 26 3.95 -1.64 -2.26
N PHE A 27 4.08 -0.36 -2.57
CA PHE A 27 5.27 0.21 -3.21
C PHE A 27 5.59 1.59 -2.63
N VAL A 28 6.06 2.54 -3.44
CA VAL A 28 6.46 3.89 -3.00
C VAL A 28 5.31 4.66 -2.36
N SER A 29 4.09 4.52 -2.88
CA SER A 29 2.89 5.16 -2.32
C SER A 29 2.68 4.86 -0.84
N SER A 30 2.98 3.61 -0.42
CA SER A 30 2.95 3.27 1.01
C SER A 30 4.00 4.02 1.82
N THR A 31 5.22 4.17 1.30
CA THR A 31 6.26 4.94 2.00
C THR A 31 5.82 6.39 2.20
N LEU A 32 5.30 7.01 1.15
CA LEU A 32 4.75 8.37 1.23
C LEU A 32 3.60 8.43 2.24
N ALA A 33 2.63 7.52 2.16
CA ALA A 33 1.46 7.56 3.02
C ALA A 33 1.79 7.39 4.52
N TYR A 34 2.72 6.51 4.85
CA TYR A 34 3.05 6.18 6.25
C TYR A 34 4.09 7.11 6.87
N GLN A 35 4.92 7.79 6.08
CA GLN A 35 5.98 8.67 6.59
C GLN A 35 5.64 10.16 6.53
N LEU A 36 4.65 10.56 5.72
CA LEU A 36 4.16 11.93 5.71
C LEU A 36 3.35 12.21 6.99
N GLY A 37 3.76 13.24 7.72
CA GLY A 37 3.16 13.60 9.02
C GLY A 37 3.82 12.94 10.23
N GLY A 38 4.89 12.16 10.03
CA GLY A 38 5.84 11.78 11.07
C GLY A 38 7.01 12.78 11.17
N ASP A 39 7.92 12.52 12.10
CA ASP A 39 9.00 13.44 12.47
C ASP A 39 9.93 13.82 11.30
N GLY A 40 9.56 14.81 10.52
CA GLY A 40 10.52 15.70 9.92
C GLY A 40 10.93 15.52 8.46
N LEU A 41 10.40 14.54 7.68
CA LEU A 41 10.72 14.47 6.25
C LEU A 41 9.61 15.09 5.39
N ALA A 42 9.99 16.03 4.51
CA ALA A 42 9.08 16.60 3.53
C ALA A 42 8.74 15.59 2.43
N ALA A 43 7.55 15.73 1.84
CA ALA A 43 7.06 14.80 0.82
C ALA A 43 7.97 14.72 -0.41
N ASP A 44 8.55 15.85 -0.80
CA ASP A 44 9.46 15.96 -1.94
C ASP A 44 10.82 15.30 -1.66
N GLU A 45 11.31 15.32 -0.42
CA GLU A 45 12.51 14.58 -0.02
C GLU A 45 12.30 13.08 -0.12
N ILE A 46 11.18 12.60 0.40
CA ILE A 46 10.82 11.16 0.30
C ILE A 46 10.68 10.77 -1.17
N ARG A 47 10.06 11.62 -2.00
CA ARG A 47 9.90 11.37 -3.44
C ARG A 47 11.24 11.31 -4.16
N ARG A 48 12.16 12.24 -3.89
CA ARG A 48 13.51 12.24 -4.50
C ARG A 48 14.28 10.96 -4.16
N VAL A 49 14.29 10.57 -2.89
CA VAL A 49 14.93 9.31 -2.47
C VAL A 49 14.25 8.09 -3.09
N ALA A 50 12.93 8.11 -3.20
CA ALA A 50 12.18 7.04 -3.84
C ALA A 50 12.52 6.95 -5.33
N ASP A 51 12.57 8.07 -6.04
CA ASP A 51 12.87 8.15 -7.46
C ASP A 51 14.25 7.54 -7.78
N ILE A 52 15.26 7.88 -6.98
CA ILE A 52 16.59 7.27 -7.07
C ILE A 52 16.49 5.75 -6.85
N ALA A 53 15.78 5.31 -5.81
CA ALA A 53 15.68 3.90 -5.44
C ALA A 53 14.96 3.05 -6.50
N ILE A 54 14.01 3.63 -7.23
CA ILE A 54 13.26 2.95 -8.28
C ILE A 54 13.78 3.25 -9.69
N LYS A 55 14.88 4.00 -9.80
CA LYS A 55 15.49 4.43 -11.07
C LYS A 55 14.49 5.14 -12.00
N GLY A 56 13.65 5.98 -11.43
CA GLY A 56 12.61 6.72 -12.16
C GLY A 56 11.44 5.86 -12.66
N ARG A 57 11.45 4.55 -12.43
CA ARG A 57 10.37 3.65 -12.92
C ARG A 57 9.22 3.58 -11.91
N TRP A 58 8.30 4.50 -12.02
CA TRP A 58 7.06 4.51 -11.27
C TRP A 58 6.06 3.48 -11.82
N PRO A 59 5.11 2.98 -11.00
CA PRO A 59 4.04 2.12 -11.47
C PRO A 59 3.21 2.79 -12.57
N ASP A 60 2.75 2.03 -13.53
CA ASP A 60 1.81 2.50 -14.56
C ASP A 60 0.42 2.71 -13.94
N LEU A 61 0.04 1.84 -12.98
CA LEU A 61 -1.19 1.94 -12.21
C LEU A 61 -0.93 1.70 -10.73
N THR A 62 -1.51 2.51 -9.87
CA THR A 62 -1.59 2.32 -8.42
C THR A 62 -3.05 2.28 -8.00
N ILE A 63 -3.49 1.15 -7.47
CA ILE A 63 -4.84 0.99 -6.93
C ILE A 63 -4.81 1.30 -5.43
N VAL A 64 -5.66 2.20 -5.00
CA VAL A 64 -5.91 2.52 -3.60
C VAL A 64 -7.28 1.94 -3.22
N LEU A 65 -7.28 0.89 -2.42
CA LEU A 65 -8.49 0.34 -1.84
C LEU A 65 -8.87 1.18 -0.62
N ASP A 66 -9.79 2.12 -0.81
CA ASP A 66 -10.20 3.05 0.24
C ASP A 66 -11.34 2.51 1.07
N MET A 67 -11.25 2.74 2.39
CA MET A 67 -12.28 2.38 3.35
C MET A 67 -12.16 3.28 4.58
N PRO A 68 -13.29 3.71 5.18
CA PRO A 68 -13.27 4.40 6.47
C PRO A 68 -12.55 3.61 7.55
N VAL A 69 -11.70 4.27 8.34
CA VAL A 69 -10.84 3.62 9.33
C VAL A 69 -11.62 2.76 10.32
N GLY A 70 -12.80 3.22 10.78
CA GLY A 70 -13.64 2.43 11.67
C GLY A 70 -14.11 1.11 11.07
N GLN A 71 -14.46 1.09 9.77
CA GLN A 71 -14.84 -0.14 9.07
C GLN A 71 -13.64 -1.06 8.83
N SER A 72 -12.48 -0.49 8.49
CA SER A 72 -11.25 -1.24 8.33
C SER A 72 -10.84 -1.95 9.62
N ALA A 73 -10.89 -1.25 10.76
CA ALA A 73 -10.61 -1.81 12.07
C ALA A 73 -11.53 -2.99 12.43
N ALA A 74 -12.83 -2.91 12.07
CA ALA A 74 -13.78 -4.00 12.29
C ALA A 74 -13.51 -5.25 11.42
N ARG A 75 -12.84 -5.08 10.27
CA ARG A 75 -12.46 -6.19 9.38
C ARG A 75 -11.14 -6.85 9.75
N VAL A 76 -10.32 -6.23 10.59
CA VAL A 76 -9.08 -6.84 11.09
C VAL A 76 -9.46 -8.04 11.96
N ARG A 77 -9.53 -9.22 11.33
CA ARG A 77 -9.69 -10.48 12.07
C ARG A 77 -8.40 -10.80 12.80
N PRO A 78 -8.45 -11.39 14.01
CA PRO A 78 -7.26 -11.95 14.62
C PRO A 78 -6.61 -12.91 13.63
N LYS A 79 -5.34 -12.70 13.33
CA LYS A 79 -4.58 -13.64 12.49
C LYS A 79 -4.77 -15.04 13.08
N PHE A 80 -5.13 -15.96 12.20
CA PHE A 80 -5.41 -17.37 12.39
C PHE A 80 -4.90 -17.92 13.74
N THR A 81 -5.79 -18.35 14.61
CA THR A 81 -5.48 -19.11 15.82
C THR A 81 -5.23 -20.54 15.37
N LEU A 82 -3.99 -20.99 15.41
CA LEU A 82 -3.67 -22.39 15.21
C LEU A 82 -4.43 -23.22 16.27
N PRO A 83 -4.87 -24.46 15.97
CA PRO A 83 -5.59 -25.30 16.92
C PRO A 83 -4.66 -25.88 17.98
N PHE A 84 -3.85 -25.00 18.61
CA PHE A 84 -2.99 -25.35 19.74
C PHE A 84 -3.57 -24.74 21.02
N PRO A 85 -3.32 -25.35 22.21
CA PRO A 85 -3.66 -24.78 23.51
C PRO A 85 -3.19 -23.32 23.62
N GLU A 86 -3.95 -22.48 24.33
CA GLU A 86 -3.66 -21.02 24.43
C GLU A 86 -2.24 -20.68 24.89
N GLU A 87 -1.65 -21.54 25.70
CA GLU A 87 -0.27 -21.44 26.18
C GLU A 87 0.79 -21.55 25.08
N PHE A 88 0.48 -22.17 23.94
CA PHE A 88 1.36 -22.31 22.78
C PHE A 88 0.96 -21.38 21.61
N GLN A 89 -0.07 -20.56 21.81
CA GLN A 89 -0.45 -19.58 20.79
C GLN A 89 0.51 -18.38 20.86
N PRO A 90 1.10 -17.96 19.72
CA PRO A 90 1.87 -16.74 19.72
C PRO A 90 0.96 -15.61 20.25
N ARG A 91 1.42 -14.88 21.27
CA ARG A 91 0.69 -13.72 21.81
C ARG A 91 0.17 -12.90 20.64
N LYS A 92 -1.10 -12.54 20.68
CA LYS A 92 -1.75 -11.62 19.71
C LYS A 92 -1.06 -10.25 19.76
N VAL A 93 0.17 -10.20 19.25
CA VAL A 93 0.90 -8.94 19.14
C VAL A 93 0.35 -8.24 17.91
N LYS A 94 -0.51 -7.25 18.11
CA LYS A 94 -0.84 -6.31 17.05
C LYS A 94 0.47 -5.72 16.53
N ASP A 95 0.65 -5.66 15.21
CA ASP A 95 1.80 -4.99 14.62
C ASP A 95 1.90 -3.56 15.19
N ARG A 96 3.15 -3.08 15.35
CA ARG A 96 3.41 -1.72 15.85
C ARG A 96 2.59 -0.64 15.13
N ILE A 97 2.28 -0.85 13.87
CA ILE A 97 1.47 0.08 13.06
C ILE A 97 -0.01 -0.08 13.42
N GLU A 98 -0.51 -1.32 13.57
CA GLU A 98 -1.90 -1.59 13.96
C GLU A 98 -2.24 -1.06 15.36
N GLN A 99 -1.24 -0.84 16.21
CA GLN A 99 -1.38 -0.27 17.56
C GLN A 99 -1.44 1.26 17.60
N ARG A 100 -1.18 1.93 16.46
CA ARG A 100 -1.21 3.39 16.37
C ARG A 100 -2.64 3.91 16.59
N PRO A 101 -2.79 5.13 17.14
CA PRO A 101 -4.10 5.74 17.34
C PRO A 101 -4.91 5.85 16.05
N PRO A 102 -6.26 5.84 16.11
CA PRO A 102 -7.11 6.03 14.92
C PRO A 102 -6.75 7.27 14.09
N ALA A 103 -6.37 8.37 14.74
CA ALA A 103 -5.94 9.59 14.06
C ALA A 103 -4.73 9.37 13.13
N TYR A 104 -3.81 8.48 13.49
CA TYR A 104 -2.70 8.12 12.62
C TYR A 104 -3.19 7.38 11.36
N HIS A 105 -4.11 6.45 11.50
CA HIS A 105 -4.67 5.73 10.35
C HIS A 105 -5.49 6.64 9.44
N GLU A 106 -6.22 7.61 10.00
CA GLU A 106 -6.91 8.63 9.20
C GLU A 106 -5.90 9.53 8.45
N GLN A 107 -4.78 9.87 9.05
CA GLN A 107 -3.73 10.62 8.37
C GLN A 107 -3.11 9.80 7.22
N VAL A 108 -2.81 8.51 7.45
CA VAL A 108 -2.30 7.61 6.41
C VAL A 108 -3.30 7.49 5.26
N ARG A 109 -4.58 7.29 5.55
CA ARG A 109 -5.65 7.27 4.54
C ARG A 109 -5.66 8.56 3.73
N ARG A 110 -5.68 9.71 4.40
CA ARG A 110 -5.64 11.03 3.74
C ARG A 110 -4.42 11.17 2.82
N ASN A 111 -3.25 10.74 3.29
CA ASN A 111 -2.03 10.80 2.49
C ASN A 111 -2.11 9.96 1.20
N TYR A 112 -2.83 8.83 1.19
CA TYR A 112 -3.10 8.07 -0.03
C TYR A 112 -4.04 8.82 -0.97
N LEU A 113 -5.12 9.40 -0.45
CA LEU A 113 -6.09 10.15 -1.26
C LEU A 113 -5.46 11.39 -1.89
N VAL A 114 -4.64 12.14 -1.15
CA VAL A 114 -3.88 13.28 -1.68
C VAL A 114 -2.94 12.86 -2.81
N GLN A 115 -2.29 11.70 -2.70
CA GLN A 115 -1.47 11.18 -3.80
C GLN A 115 -2.32 10.86 -5.05
N ALA A 116 -3.50 10.30 -4.85
CA ALA A 116 -4.40 9.97 -5.94
C ALA A 116 -4.97 11.22 -6.63
N GLU A 117 -5.32 12.24 -5.87
CA GLU A 117 -5.75 13.54 -6.38
C GLU A 117 -4.65 14.24 -7.18
N ALA A 118 -3.40 14.14 -6.73
CA ALA A 118 -2.25 14.76 -7.39
C ALA A 118 -1.86 14.08 -8.71
N ASP A 119 -2.17 12.79 -8.89
CA ASP A 119 -1.86 12.06 -10.13
C ASP A 119 -3.01 11.09 -10.52
N PRO A 120 -4.15 11.64 -10.96
CA PRO A 120 -5.33 10.83 -11.29
C PRO A 120 -5.12 9.92 -12.52
N LYS A 121 -4.06 10.15 -13.29
CA LYS A 121 -3.71 9.25 -14.42
C LYS A 121 -3.14 7.93 -13.92
N ARG A 122 -2.32 7.98 -12.89
CA ARG A 122 -1.66 6.80 -12.33
C ARG A 122 -2.47 6.13 -11.22
N TYR A 123 -3.29 6.87 -10.49
CA TYR A 123 -4.01 6.34 -9.34
C TYR A 123 -5.48 6.05 -9.66
N ARG A 124 -5.99 4.97 -9.07
CA ARG A 124 -7.42 4.66 -9.02
C ARG A 124 -7.81 4.39 -7.58
N VAL A 125 -8.73 5.19 -7.06
CA VAL A 125 -9.33 4.98 -5.74
C VAL A 125 -10.58 4.13 -5.94
N ILE A 126 -10.63 3.00 -5.24
CA ILE A 126 -11.74 2.05 -5.31
C ILE A 126 -12.33 1.90 -3.91
N ASP A 127 -13.65 2.09 -3.78
CA ASP A 127 -14.37 1.86 -2.53
C ASP A 127 -14.31 0.37 -2.16
N ALA A 128 -13.53 0.08 -1.14
CA ALA A 128 -13.34 -1.26 -0.61
C ALA A 128 -14.35 -1.65 0.49
N ALA A 129 -15.31 -0.78 0.81
CA ALA A 129 -16.39 -1.12 1.75
C ALA A 129 -17.42 -2.09 1.14
N ARG A 130 -17.44 -2.21 -0.18
CA ARG A 130 -18.32 -3.07 -0.96
C ARG A 130 -17.93 -4.55 -0.91
N THR A 131 -18.67 -5.41 -1.62
CA THR A 131 -18.36 -6.84 -1.71
C THR A 131 -17.04 -7.08 -2.47
N PRO A 132 -16.32 -8.18 -2.19
CA PRO A 132 -15.09 -8.52 -2.91
C PRO A 132 -15.29 -8.59 -4.44
N GLU A 133 -16.44 -9.09 -4.91
CA GLU A 133 -16.76 -9.21 -6.33
C GLU A 133 -16.90 -7.83 -6.99
N ALA A 134 -17.56 -6.89 -6.31
CA ALA A 134 -17.72 -5.51 -6.81
C ALA A 134 -16.37 -4.78 -6.85
N VAL A 135 -15.55 -4.95 -5.81
CA VAL A 135 -14.19 -4.41 -5.77
C VAL A 135 -13.33 -5.01 -6.88
N HIS A 136 -13.40 -6.33 -7.07
CA HIS A 136 -12.67 -7.03 -8.12
C HIS A 136 -13.06 -6.52 -9.52
N ALA A 137 -14.35 -6.32 -9.78
CA ALA A 137 -14.82 -5.79 -11.07
C ALA A 137 -14.22 -4.41 -11.38
N ASP A 138 -14.15 -3.51 -10.40
CA ASP A 138 -13.56 -2.18 -10.58
C ASP A 138 -12.03 -2.25 -10.74
N VAL A 139 -11.36 -3.13 -9.99
CA VAL A 139 -9.92 -3.39 -10.17
C VAL A 139 -9.65 -3.90 -11.58
N TRP A 140 -10.43 -4.88 -12.03
CA TRP A 140 -10.30 -5.44 -13.37
C TRP A 140 -10.47 -4.38 -14.47
N LYS A 141 -11.52 -3.56 -14.34
CA LYS A 141 -11.77 -2.44 -15.26
C LYS A 141 -10.60 -1.46 -15.29
N ALA A 142 -10.01 -1.14 -14.14
CA ALA A 142 -8.86 -0.23 -14.08
C ALA A 142 -7.61 -0.83 -14.73
N VAL A 143 -7.36 -2.12 -14.56
CA VAL A 143 -6.21 -2.82 -15.14
C VAL A 143 -6.35 -2.99 -16.64
N THR A 144 -7.56 -3.33 -17.14
CA THR A 144 -7.80 -3.52 -18.58
C THR A 144 -7.89 -2.23 -19.38
N ALA A 145 -7.89 -1.07 -18.71
CA ALA A 145 -7.85 0.25 -19.33
C ALA A 145 -6.43 0.83 -19.47
N LEU A 146 -5.38 0.07 -19.09
CA LEU A 146 -3.98 0.41 -19.33
C LEU A 146 -3.59 0.18 -20.79
#